data_4e0e108bb31618f01f06042ea0cf0534
#
_entry.id   4e0e108bb31618f01f06042ea0cf0534
#
_cell.length_a   1.000
_cell.length_b   1.000
_cell.length_c   1.000
_cell.angle_alpha   90.00
_cell.angle_beta   90.00
_cell.angle_gamma   90.00
#
_symmetry.space_group_name_H-M   'P 1'
#
loop_
_entity.id
_entity.type
_entity.pdbx_description
1 polymer ?
#
loop_
_entity_poly.entity_id
_entity_poly.type
_entity_poly.pdbx_seq_one_letter_code
_entity_poly.pdbx_strand_id
1 'polypeptide(L)'
;MKKTIIYAISLVSYLVITAALTLPVHAQKKPMISKQSKTHSKLSLFKDGDMIFQSSISPQCKAIQLATRSPYSHCGIIFYEQGKPYVLEAVQPVTVTKLEHWIARGEQQHYAVKRLKNTNNVLNSSTIAKMKSIGKDFIGKNYDATFEWSDDKIYCSELIWKIYQRGAGIEVGKLEKLKDFDLSSPEVKAKLKERYGNTVPLNETVISPASIFNSPLLITVTSNY
;
A
#
# COMPACT_ATOMS: atom_id res chain seq x y z
N MET A 1 28.14 22.31 -77.15
CA MET A 1 27.14 22.92 -78.09
C MET A 1 26.11 23.59 -77.22
N LYS A 2 26.22 24.85 -76.99
CA LYS A 2 25.42 26.01 -77.35
C LYS A 2 23.92 25.76 -77.55
N LYS A 3 23.12 26.46 -76.74
CA LYS A 3 22.04 27.42 -77.10
C LYS A 3 21.26 27.75 -75.81
N THR A 4 21.39 28.95 -75.21
CA THR A 4 20.77 30.24 -75.56
C THR A 4 19.29 30.34 -75.18
N ILE A 5 19.01 31.04 -74.06
CA ILE A 5 18.22 32.24 -73.77
C ILE A 5 16.83 32.33 -74.45
N ILE A 6 15.76 32.68 -73.68
CA ILE A 6 14.94 33.86 -73.91
C ILE A 6 14.14 34.18 -72.59
N TYR A 7 14.22 35.52 -72.23
CA TYR A 7 13.43 36.20 -71.21
C TYR A 7 11.97 36.41 -71.65
N ALA A 8 11.02 36.33 -70.73
CA ALA A 8 9.80 37.06 -70.90
C ALA A 8 9.38 37.67 -69.55
N ILE A 9 9.44 39.00 -69.51
CA ILE A 9 8.96 39.89 -68.46
C ILE A 9 7.44 40.03 -68.67
N SER A 10 6.59 39.85 -67.68
CA SER A 10 5.25 40.39 -67.68
C SER A 10 4.90 40.93 -66.30
N LEU A 11 4.72 42.25 -66.34
CA LEU A 11 4.12 43.05 -65.24
C LEU A 11 2.65 42.71 -65.16
N VAL A 12 2.09 42.50 -63.95
CA VAL A 12 0.68 42.84 -63.62
C VAL A 12 0.53 43.01 -62.10
N SER A 13 0.20 44.25 -61.74
CA SER A 13 -0.76 44.78 -60.78
C SER A 13 -0.72 44.32 -59.31
N TYR A 14 -0.38 45.29 -58.48
CA TYR A 14 -0.67 45.39 -57.07
C TYR A 14 -2.17 45.31 -56.78
N LEU A 15 -2.56 44.33 -56.02
CA LEU A 15 -3.85 44.34 -55.30
C LEU A 15 -3.52 44.30 -53.80
N VAL A 16 -3.67 45.45 -53.15
CA VAL A 16 -3.56 45.59 -51.70
C VAL A 16 -4.83 45.04 -51.08
N ILE A 17 -4.77 43.83 -50.54
CA ILE A 17 -5.84 43.29 -49.68
C ILE A 17 -5.36 43.50 -48.24
N THR A 18 -5.97 44.47 -47.54
CA THR A 18 -5.87 44.64 -46.10
C THR A 18 -6.56 43.47 -45.40
N ALA A 19 -5.82 42.44 -45.05
CA ALA A 19 -6.30 41.39 -44.17
C ALA A 19 -6.24 41.89 -42.72
N ALA A 20 -7.37 42.13 -42.13
CA ALA A 20 -7.50 42.38 -40.68
C ALA A 20 -6.97 41.16 -39.92
N LEU A 21 -5.82 41.34 -39.23
CA LEU A 21 -5.31 40.34 -38.30
C LEU A 21 -6.22 40.28 -37.08
N THR A 22 -7.16 39.31 -37.07
CA THR A 22 -7.81 38.87 -35.83
C THR A 22 -6.84 37.99 -35.08
N LEU A 23 -6.24 38.53 -34.03
CA LEU A 23 -5.43 37.75 -33.06
C LEU A 23 -6.30 36.71 -32.41
N PRO A 24 -5.91 35.44 -32.36
CA PRO A 24 -6.65 34.44 -31.62
C PRO A 24 -6.61 34.79 -30.14
N VAL A 25 -7.76 34.94 -29.52
CA VAL A 25 -7.93 35.01 -28.08
C VAL A 25 -7.23 33.81 -27.46
N HIS A 26 -6.18 34.06 -26.72
CA HIS A 26 -5.52 33.05 -25.91
C HIS A 26 -6.57 32.49 -24.93
N ALA A 27 -7.09 31.31 -25.22
CA ALA A 27 -7.84 30.53 -24.25
C ALA A 27 -6.87 30.24 -23.07
N GLN A 28 -7.06 30.94 -21.97
CA GLN A 28 -6.36 30.65 -20.72
C GLN A 28 -6.65 29.19 -20.36
N LYS A 29 -5.68 28.31 -20.57
CA LYS A 29 -5.69 26.95 -20.03
C LYS A 29 -5.86 27.08 -18.52
N LYS A 30 -7.05 26.77 -18.00
CA LYS A 30 -7.29 26.55 -16.58
C LYS A 30 -6.16 25.67 -16.06
N PRO A 31 -5.44 26.06 -14.97
CA PRO A 31 -4.39 25.22 -14.44
C PRO A 31 -5.01 23.89 -14.07
N MET A 32 -4.59 22.83 -14.74
CA MET A 32 -4.82 21.46 -14.29
C MET A 32 -4.09 21.33 -12.95
N ILE A 33 -4.82 21.56 -11.85
CA ILE A 33 -4.35 21.16 -10.53
C ILE A 33 -4.22 19.63 -10.59
N SER A 34 -3.00 19.17 -10.79
CA SER A 34 -2.71 17.79 -11.10
C SER A 34 -3.15 16.91 -9.93
N LYS A 35 -3.69 15.73 -10.23
CA LYS A 35 -3.93 14.66 -9.24
C LYS A 35 -2.68 14.41 -8.38
N GLN A 36 -1.51 14.68 -8.89
CA GLN A 36 -0.20 14.57 -8.25
C GLN A 36 -0.04 15.47 -7.00
N SER A 37 -0.60 16.70 -6.98
CA SER A 37 -0.49 17.57 -5.81
C SER A 37 -1.35 17.09 -4.63
N LYS A 38 -2.50 16.48 -4.89
CA LYS A 38 -3.36 15.90 -3.86
C LYS A 38 -2.78 14.61 -3.26
N THR A 39 -2.06 13.83 -4.04
CA THR A 39 -1.37 12.63 -3.58
C THR A 39 -0.19 12.99 -2.68
N HIS A 40 0.64 13.96 -3.05
CA HIS A 40 1.76 14.43 -2.23
C HIS A 40 1.31 14.98 -0.86
N SER A 41 0.20 15.72 -0.79
CA SER A 41 -0.30 16.25 0.48
C SER A 41 -0.83 15.16 1.42
N LYS A 42 -1.37 14.05 0.90
CA LYS A 42 -1.80 12.90 1.71
C LYS A 42 -0.61 12.06 2.23
N LEU A 43 0.45 11.93 1.46
CA LEU A 43 1.64 11.15 1.85
C LEU A 43 2.42 11.83 2.99
N SER A 44 2.35 13.16 3.12
CA SER A 44 2.97 13.91 4.23
C SER A 44 2.33 13.68 5.59
N LEU A 45 1.15 13.03 5.64
CA LEU A 45 0.45 12.69 6.88
C LEU A 45 1.05 11.46 7.58
N PHE A 46 1.79 10.61 6.86
CA PHE A 46 2.27 9.34 7.40
C PHE A 46 3.61 9.51 8.11
N LYS A 47 3.89 8.61 9.04
CA LYS A 47 5.12 8.57 9.83
C LYS A 47 5.73 7.17 9.84
N ASP A 48 7.01 7.09 10.15
CA ASP A 48 7.66 5.82 10.46
C ASP A 48 6.87 5.06 11.54
N GLY A 49 6.61 3.79 11.31
CA GLY A 49 5.85 2.93 12.20
C GLY A 49 4.34 2.97 12.01
N ASP A 50 3.77 3.81 11.14
CA ASP A 50 2.34 3.72 10.84
C ASP A 50 2.01 2.35 10.21
N MET A 51 0.88 1.79 10.59
CA MET A 51 0.38 0.53 10.05
C MET A 51 -0.65 0.81 8.97
N ILE A 52 -0.51 0.17 7.81
CA ILE A 52 -1.42 0.33 6.69
C ILE A 52 -2.15 -0.97 6.39
N PHE A 53 -3.44 -0.86 6.06
CA PHE A 53 -4.36 -1.98 5.87
C PHE A 53 -5.11 -1.85 4.56
N GLN A 54 -5.36 -2.97 3.88
CA GLN A 54 -6.17 -3.03 2.66
C GLN A 54 -6.87 -4.38 2.51
N SER A 55 -7.86 -4.39 1.62
CA SER A 55 -8.39 -5.62 1.02
C SER A 55 -7.58 -5.95 -0.22
N SER A 56 -7.27 -7.23 -0.43
CA SER A 56 -6.69 -7.72 -1.68
C SER A 56 -7.67 -8.65 -2.38
N ILE A 57 -7.56 -8.75 -3.70
CA ILE A 57 -8.46 -9.58 -4.52
C ILE A 57 -7.86 -10.96 -4.66
N SER A 58 -8.15 -11.87 -3.73
CA SER A 58 -7.77 -13.29 -3.84
C SER A 58 -8.71 -14.18 -3.02
N PRO A 59 -8.82 -15.48 -3.35
CA PRO A 59 -9.61 -16.42 -2.53
C PRO A 59 -9.12 -16.49 -1.08
N GLN A 60 -7.82 -16.34 -0.82
CA GLN A 60 -7.25 -16.26 0.52
C GLN A 60 -7.75 -15.03 1.27
N CYS A 61 -7.74 -13.87 0.60
CA CYS A 61 -8.20 -12.62 1.21
C CYS A 61 -9.67 -12.70 1.58
N LYS A 62 -10.50 -13.29 0.73
CA LYS A 62 -11.92 -13.50 1.02
C LYS A 62 -12.11 -14.39 2.24
N ALA A 63 -11.36 -15.48 2.36
CA ALA A 63 -11.41 -16.35 3.53
C ALA A 63 -11.00 -15.62 4.82
N ILE A 64 -9.93 -14.81 4.78
CA ILE A 64 -9.50 -13.97 5.92
C ILE A 64 -10.60 -12.99 6.34
N GLN A 65 -11.19 -12.27 5.37
CA GLN A 65 -12.29 -11.32 5.65
C GLN A 65 -13.47 -11.98 6.33
N LEU A 66 -13.89 -13.15 5.83
CA LEU A 66 -15.01 -13.91 6.40
C LEU A 66 -14.68 -14.42 7.80
N ALA A 67 -13.51 -15.03 7.98
CA ALA A 67 -13.09 -15.58 9.27
C ALA A 67 -12.94 -14.49 10.34
N THR A 68 -12.49 -13.29 9.97
CA THR A 68 -12.25 -12.18 10.90
C THR A 68 -13.39 -11.17 10.97
N ARG A 69 -14.43 -11.31 10.14
CA ARG A 69 -15.56 -10.37 9.99
C ARG A 69 -15.08 -8.94 9.77
N SER A 70 -14.04 -8.76 8.95
CA SER A 70 -13.38 -7.49 8.69
C SER A 70 -13.10 -7.31 7.20
N PRO A 71 -13.15 -6.09 6.66
CA PRO A 71 -12.75 -5.83 5.28
C PRO A 71 -11.24 -6.00 5.05
N TYR A 72 -10.43 -5.96 6.11
CA TYR A 72 -8.98 -5.96 5.99
C TYR A 72 -8.42 -7.38 5.92
N SER A 73 -7.75 -7.70 4.82
CA SER A 73 -7.11 -9.00 4.60
C SER A 73 -5.59 -8.94 4.48
N HIS A 74 -5.03 -7.74 4.36
CA HIS A 74 -3.59 -7.50 4.24
C HIS A 74 -3.17 -6.24 4.98
N CYS A 75 -1.93 -6.24 5.51
CA CYS A 75 -1.37 -5.11 6.24
C CYS A 75 0.16 -5.08 6.14
N GLY A 76 0.74 -3.91 6.47
CA GLY A 76 2.18 -3.68 6.51
C GLY A 76 2.53 -2.48 7.38
N ILE A 77 3.84 -2.21 7.53
CA ILE A 77 4.34 -1.05 8.29
C ILE A 77 4.94 -0.06 7.31
N ILE A 78 4.56 1.21 7.45
CA ILE A 78 5.15 2.32 6.69
C ILE A 78 6.46 2.72 7.34
N PHE A 79 7.53 2.74 6.55
CA PHE A 79 8.81 3.32 6.90
C PHE A 79 9.27 4.29 5.82
N TYR A 80 10.09 5.28 6.23
CA TYR A 80 10.70 6.23 5.31
C TYR A 80 12.17 5.88 5.08
N GLU A 81 12.58 5.91 3.80
CA GLU A 81 13.97 5.83 3.38
C GLU A 81 14.26 7.01 2.45
N GLN A 82 15.27 7.82 2.78
CA GLN A 82 15.63 9.03 2.02
C GLN A 82 14.43 9.94 1.70
N GLY A 83 13.53 10.11 2.70
CA GLY A 83 12.33 10.94 2.57
C GLY A 83 11.17 10.34 1.75
N LYS A 84 11.29 9.10 1.30
CA LYS A 84 10.24 8.39 0.54
C LYS A 84 9.58 7.32 1.39
N PRO A 85 8.23 7.21 1.38
CA PRO A 85 7.53 6.19 2.13
C PRO A 85 7.52 4.84 1.41
N TYR A 86 7.78 3.78 2.17
CA TYR A 86 7.71 2.39 1.75
C TYR A 86 6.89 1.60 2.76
N VAL A 87 6.37 0.47 2.34
CA VAL A 87 5.68 -0.49 3.21
C VAL A 87 6.52 -1.75 3.31
N LEU A 88 6.94 -2.10 4.52
CA LEU A 88 7.46 -3.42 4.82
C LEU A 88 6.28 -4.36 5.02
N GLU A 89 6.24 -5.44 4.24
CA GLU A 89 5.10 -6.36 4.20
C GLU A 89 5.51 -7.81 3.98
N ALA A 90 4.74 -8.73 4.55
CA ALA A 90 4.87 -10.15 4.23
C ALA A 90 3.98 -10.48 3.03
N VAL A 91 4.64 -10.73 1.92
CA VAL A 91 4.15 -11.35 0.70
C VAL A 91 5.13 -12.47 0.34
N GLN A 92 5.11 -13.02 -0.85
CA GLN A 92 6.06 -14.06 -1.24
C GLN A 92 7.16 -13.49 -2.15
N PRO A 93 8.39 -13.29 -1.63
CA PRO A 93 8.80 -13.30 -0.23
C PRO A 93 8.50 -11.97 0.50
N VAL A 94 8.80 -11.88 1.81
CA VAL A 94 8.78 -10.61 2.58
C VAL A 94 9.63 -9.57 1.88
N THR A 95 9.08 -8.37 1.68
CA THR A 95 9.72 -7.32 0.89
C THR A 95 9.34 -5.92 1.34
N VAL A 96 10.02 -4.95 0.76
CA VAL A 96 9.73 -3.51 0.91
C VAL A 96 9.15 -2.99 -0.40
N THR A 97 7.93 -2.49 -0.35
CA THR A 97 7.18 -1.99 -1.51
C THR A 97 6.98 -0.48 -1.41
N LYS A 98 7.19 0.27 -2.51
CA LYS A 98 6.83 1.70 -2.53
C LYS A 98 5.37 1.89 -2.14
N LEU A 99 5.07 2.85 -1.26
CA LEU A 99 3.72 3.05 -0.73
C LEU A 99 2.66 3.21 -1.83
N GLU A 100 2.98 3.95 -2.89
CA GLU A 100 2.07 4.15 -4.04
C GLU A 100 1.73 2.85 -4.77
N HIS A 101 2.71 1.95 -4.96
CA HIS A 101 2.51 0.64 -5.57
C HIS A 101 1.72 -0.28 -4.64
N TRP A 102 1.96 -0.18 -3.34
CA TRP A 102 1.22 -0.94 -2.34
C TRP A 102 -0.27 -0.57 -2.35
N ILE A 103 -0.59 0.74 -2.33
CA ILE A 103 -1.97 1.23 -2.42
C ILE A 103 -2.63 0.82 -3.74
N ALA A 104 -1.92 0.93 -4.87
CA ALA A 104 -2.45 0.62 -6.19
C ALA A 104 -2.88 -0.86 -6.35
N ARG A 105 -2.32 -1.78 -5.56
CA ARG A 105 -2.66 -3.21 -5.57
C ARG A 105 -3.94 -3.54 -4.78
N GLY A 106 -4.36 -2.67 -3.86
CA GLY A 106 -5.56 -2.87 -3.06
C GLY A 106 -6.83 -2.83 -3.90
N GLU A 107 -7.85 -3.52 -3.45
CA GLU A 107 -9.18 -3.49 -4.05
C GLU A 107 -9.69 -2.04 -4.10
N GLN A 108 -10.00 -1.55 -5.31
CA GLN A 108 -10.40 -0.17 -5.58
C GLN A 108 -9.41 0.89 -5.02
N GLN A 109 -8.16 0.50 -4.74
CA GLN A 109 -7.13 1.32 -4.07
C GLN A 109 -7.58 1.81 -2.68
N HIS A 110 -8.48 1.07 -2.02
CA HIS A 110 -8.90 1.38 -0.66
C HIS A 110 -7.81 0.99 0.34
N TYR A 111 -7.61 1.86 1.30
CA TYR A 111 -6.69 1.62 2.42
C TYR A 111 -7.11 2.39 3.66
N ALA A 112 -6.64 1.93 4.79
CA ALA A 112 -6.71 2.67 6.05
C ALA A 112 -5.32 2.68 6.72
N VAL A 113 -5.00 3.76 7.42
CA VAL A 113 -3.75 3.90 8.17
C VAL A 113 -4.06 4.12 9.64
N LYS A 114 -3.40 3.32 10.47
CA LYS A 114 -3.47 3.40 11.93
C LYS A 114 -2.11 3.80 12.49
N ARG A 115 -2.12 4.51 13.62
CA ARG A 115 -0.93 4.97 14.34
C ARG A 115 -1.07 4.68 15.82
N LEU A 116 0.04 4.38 16.47
CA LEU A 116 0.09 4.25 17.93
C LEU A 116 -0.29 5.58 18.60
N LYS A 117 -1.17 5.56 19.60
CA LYS A 117 -1.67 6.78 20.29
C LYS A 117 -0.54 7.66 20.84
N ASN A 118 0.48 7.09 21.45
CA ASN A 118 1.59 7.80 22.07
C ASN A 118 2.87 7.75 21.24
N THR A 119 2.74 7.84 19.90
CA THR A 119 3.85 7.68 18.95
C THR A 119 5.09 8.48 19.34
N ASN A 120 4.95 9.77 19.64
CA ASN A 120 6.10 10.66 19.88
C ASN A 120 6.93 10.24 21.11
N ASN A 121 6.33 9.59 22.10
CA ASN A 121 7.02 9.15 23.31
C ASN A 121 7.66 7.76 23.11
N VAL A 122 7.07 6.91 22.29
CA VAL A 122 7.44 5.50 22.15
C VAL A 122 8.29 5.27 20.90
N LEU A 123 7.86 5.78 19.75
CA LEU A 123 8.53 5.59 18.47
C LEU A 123 9.54 6.72 18.20
N ASN A 124 10.49 6.91 19.12
CA ASN A 124 11.62 7.80 18.89
C ASN A 124 12.58 7.21 17.83
N SER A 125 13.59 7.99 17.42
CA SER A 125 14.53 7.59 16.36
C SER A 125 15.24 6.28 16.65
N SER A 126 15.60 6.02 17.91
CA SER A 126 16.26 4.76 18.33
C SER A 126 15.31 3.57 18.20
N THR A 127 14.06 3.71 18.69
CA THR A 127 13.03 2.67 18.57
C THR A 127 12.72 2.36 17.10
N ILE A 128 12.55 3.39 16.26
CA ILE A 128 12.32 3.20 14.82
C ILE A 128 13.51 2.51 14.15
N ALA A 129 14.75 2.89 14.50
CA ALA A 129 15.94 2.22 13.97
C ALA A 129 15.97 0.73 14.35
N LYS A 130 15.61 0.40 15.60
CA LYS A 130 15.51 -0.99 16.08
C LYS A 130 14.40 -1.76 15.35
N MET A 131 13.21 -1.16 15.17
CA MET A 131 12.11 -1.77 14.40
C MET A 131 12.50 -2.04 12.95
N LYS A 132 13.18 -1.09 12.30
CA LYS A 132 13.71 -1.26 10.94
C LYS A 132 14.76 -2.38 10.87
N SER A 133 15.64 -2.49 11.85
CA SER A 133 16.63 -3.58 11.93
C SER A 133 15.96 -4.94 12.04
N ILE A 134 15.00 -5.09 12.95
CA ILE A 134 14.22 -6.33 13.11
C ILE A 134 13.45 -6.66 11.82
N GLY A 135 12.87 -5.64 11.19
CA GLY A 135 12.18 -5.82 9.90
C GLY A 135 13.09 -6.34 8.78
N LYS A 136 14.37 -5.90 8.77
CA LYS A 136 15.37 -6.40 7.80
C LYS A 136 15.67 -7.87 7.95
N ASP A 137 15.62 -8.40 9.16
CA ASP A 137 15.89 -9.83 9.44
C ASP A 137 14.80 -10.75 8.86
N PHE A 138 13.64 -10.19 8.57
CA PHE A 138 12.53 -10.90 7.91
C PHE A 138 12.54 -10.77 6.38
N ILE A 139 13.23 -9.78 5.80
CA ILE A 139 13.24 -9.60 4.33
C ILE A 139 13.80 -10.85 3.65
N GLY A 140 13.10 -11.30 2.60
CA GLY A 140 13.45 -12.52 1.86
C GLY A 140 12.90 -13.81 2.44
N LYS A 141 12.33 -13.81 3.66
CA LYS A 141 11.65 -14.99 4.20
C LYS A 141 10.39 -15.31 3.42
N ASN A 142 10.05 -16.59 3.35
CA ASN A 142 8.84 -17.03 2.67
C ASN A 142 7.57 -16.60 3.42
N TYR A 143 6.51 -16.39 2.66
CA TYR A 143 5.18 -16.17 3.24
C TYR A 143 4.66 -17.44 3.91
N ASP A 144 4.19 -17.30 5.15
CA ASP A 144 3.54 -18.40 5.84
C ASP A 144 2.06 -18.52 5.45
N ALA A 145 1.76 -19.51 4.62
CA ALA A 145 0.38 -19.82 4.24
C ALA A 145 -0.34 -20.70 5.28
N THR A 146 0.41 -21.28 6.22
CA THR A 146 -0.12 -22.15 7.28
C THR A 146 -0.33 -21.43 8.62
N PHE A 147 0.03 -20.14 8.68
CA PHE A 147 -0.13 -19.30 9.87
C PHE A 147 0.45 -19.90 11.15
N GLU A 148 1.58 -20.60 11.03
CA GLU A 148 2.34 -21.11 12.17
C GLU A 148 3.04 -19.97 12.89
N TRP A 149 3.05 -20.02 14.22
CA TRP A 149 3.76 -19.01 15.00
C TRP A 149 5.25 -19.32 15.07
N SER A 150 6.00 -18.92 14.04
CA SER A 150 7.44 -19.17 13.92
C SER A 150 8.18 -17.97 13.33
N ASP A 151 9.52 -18.05 13.24
CA ASP A 151 10.34 -17.05 12.52
C ASP A 151 10.88 -17.57 11.18
N ASP A 152 10.60 -18.82 10.81
CA ASP A 152 11.11 -19.40 9.56
C ASP A 152 10.35 -18.87 8.34
N LYS A 153 9.04 -18.73 8.50
CA LYS A 153 8.10 -18.10 7.57
C LYS A 153 7.30 -17.06 8.34
N ILE A 154 6.69 -16.12 7.65
CA ILE A 154 5.95 -15.05 8.31
C ILE A 154 4.77 -14.58 7.47
N TYR A 155 3.63 -14.28 8.08
CA TYR A 155 2.48 -13.65 7.43
C TYR A 155 2.31 -12.19 7.85
N CYS A 156 1.48 -11.44 7.16
CA CYS A 156 1.48 -9.97 7.21
C CYS A 156 1.23 -9.37 8.61
N SER A 157 0.25 -9.85 9.34
CA SER A 157 -0.07 -9.35 10.68
C SER A 157 0.91 -9.85 11.74
N GLU A 158 1.44 -11.05 11.60
CA GLU A 158 2.51 -11.56 12.46
C GLU A 158 3.78 -10.71 12.35
N LEU A 159 4.16 -10.33 11.12
CA LEU A 159 5.30 -9.44 10.86
C LEU A 159 5.16 -8.13 11.62
N ILE A 160 3.99 -7.48 11.55
CA ILE A 160 3.72 -6.24 12.28
C ILE A 160 3.83 -6.45 13.78
N TRP A 161 3.16 -7.48 14.30
CA TRP A 161 3.13 -7.76 15.73
C TRP A 161 4.53 -8.00 16.28
N LYS A 162 5.33 -8.85 15.62
CA LYS A 162 6.72 -9.16 16.04
C LYS A 162 7.64 -7.96 15.97
N ILE A 163 7.53 -7.12 14.94
CA ILE A 163 8.35 -5.91 14.83
C ILE A 163 8.01 -4.93 15.96
N TYR A 164 6.73 -4.73 16.28
CA TYR A 164 6.32 -3.86 17.36
C TYR A 164 6.70 -4.41 18.73
N GLN A 165 6.47 -5.68 18.97
CA GLN A 165 6.79 -6.32 20.24
C GLN A 165 8.30 -6.32 20.49
N ARG A 166 9.13 -6.73 19.53
CA ARG A 166 10.58 -6.81 19.68
C ARG A 166 11.27 -5.45 19.60
N GLY A 167 10.75 -4.55 18.76
CA GLY A 167 11.33 -3.23 18.51
C GLY A 167 10.93 -2.19 19.53
N ALA A 168 9.66 -2.13 19.88
CA ALA A 168 9.07 -1.11 20.74
C ALA A 168 8.58 -1.64 22.11
N GLY A 169 8.58 -2.96 22.34
CA GLY A 169 8.01 -3.57 23.54
C GLY A 169 6.48 -3.49 23.61
N ILE A 170 5.81 -3.36 22.46
CA ILE A 170 4.36 -3.15 22.39
C ILE A 170 3.69 -4.29 21.64
N GLU A 171 2.69 -4.89 22.24
CA GLU A 171 1.82 -5.87 21.63
C GLU A 171 0.63 -5.17 20.95
N VAL A 172 0.69 -5.00 19.64
CA VAL A 172 -0.37 -4.38 18.84
C VAL A 172 -1.39 -5.43 18.42
N GLY A 173 -2.60 -5.34 18.98
CA GLY A 173 -3.63 -6.35 18.78
C GLY A 173 -3.51 -7.51 19.77
N LYS A 174 -4.51 -8.38 19.76
CA LYS A 174 -4.62 -9.54 20.66
C LYS A 174 -4.26 -10.80 19.90
N LEU A 175 -3.37 -11.62 20.46
CA LEU A 175 -3.15 -12.99 19.97
C LEU A 175 -4.39 -13.84 20.24
N GLU A 176 -4.78 -14.65 19.25
CA GLU A 176 -5.97 -15.48 19.27
C GLU A 176 -5.60 -16.92 18.93
N LYS A 177 -6.52 -17.85 19.08
CA LYS A 177 -6.38 -19.22 18.56
C LYS A 177 -7.13 -19.34 17.25
N LEU A 178 -6.68 -20.18 16.33
CA LEU A 178 -7.35 -20.39 15.04
C LEU A 178 -8.83 -20.73 15.20
N LYS A 179 -9.21 -21.48 16.25
CA LYS A 179 -10.61 -21.82 16.60
C LYS A 179 -11.47 -20.63 17.00
N ASP A 180 -10.87 -19.49 17.38
CA ASP A 180 -11.61 -18.30 17.85
C ASP A 180 -12.20 -17.49 16.68
N PHE A 181 -11.80 -17.81 15.45
CA PHE A 181 -12.32 -17.20 14.23
C PHE A 181 -13.58 -17.87 13.71
N ASP A 182 -14.31 -17.18 12.83
CA ASP A 182 -15.47 -17.76 12.16
C ASP A 182 -15.03 -18.72 11.03
N LEU A 183 -14.96 -20.00 11.36
CA LEU A 183 -14.56 -21.06 10.43
C LEU A 183 -15.76 -21.70 9.70
N SER A 184 -16.95 -21.10 9.77
CA SER A 184 -18.20 -21.74 9.32
C SER A 184 -18.43 -21.64 7.81
N SER A 185 -17.92 -20.58 7.15
CA SER A 185 -18.20 -20.34 5.72
C SER A 185 -17.56 -21.39 4.80
N PRO A 186 -18.17 -21.69 3.65
CA PRO A 186 -17.62 -22.62 2.67
C PRO A 186 -16.21 -22.22 2.19
N GLU A 187 -15.95 -20.92 1.99
CA GLU A 187 -14.68 -20.40 1.52
C GLU A 187 -13.57 -20.59 2.55
N VAL A 188 -13.87 -20.37 3.83
CA VAL A 188 -12.94 -20.61 4.93
C VAL A 188 -12.64 -22.09 5.05
N LYS A 189 -13.64 -22.95 5.03
CA LYS A 189 -13.48 -24.41 5.08
C LYS A 189 -12.64 -24.93 3.91
N ALA A 190 -12.89 -24.43 2.71
CA ALA A 190 -12.11 -24.81 1.53
C ALA A 190 -10.63 -24.44 1.69
N LYS A 191 -10.33 -23.24 2.22
CA LYS A 191 -8.95 -22.79 2.48
C LYS A 191 -8.27 -23.57 3.59
N LEU A 192 -8.98 -23.89 4.65
CA LEU A 192 -8.45 -24.74 5.73
C LEU A 192 -8.11 -26.14 5.21
N LYS A 193 -9.00 -26.72 4.41
CA LYS A 193 -8.75 -28.04 3.80
C LYS A 193 -7.58 -28.01 2.81
N GLU A 194 -7.45 -26.95 1.99
CA GLU A 194 -6.34 -26.77 1.07
C GLU A 194 -4.99 -26.74 1.79
N ARG A 195 -4.92 -26.10 2.97
CA ARG A 195 -3.68 -25.86 3.70
C ARG A 195 -3.28 -26.95 4.66
N TYR A 196 -4.26 -27.52 5.34
CA TYR A 196 -4.05 -28.43 6.45
C TYR A 196 -4.58 -29.86 6.19
N GLY A 197 -5.25 -30.06 5.05
CA GLY A 197 -5.91 -31.34 4.78
C GLY A 197 -7.01 -31.62 5.81
N ASN A 198 -6.89 -32.75 6.49
CA ASN A 198 -7.89 -33.19 7.49
C ASN A 198 -7.53 -32.78 8.93
N THR A 199 -6.35 -32.18 9.16
CA THR A 199 -5.86 -31.88 10.52
C THR A 199 -5.62 -30.40 10.68
N VAL A 200 -6.70 -29.65 10.93
CA VAL A 200 -6.65 -28.21 11.16
C VAL A 200 -6.11 -27.93 12.57
N PRO A 201 -5.03 -27.11 12.73
CA PRO A 201 -4.42 -26.83 14.04
C PRO A 201 -5.22 -25.77 14.81
N LEU A 202 -6.39 -26.14 15.32
CA LEU A 202 -7.36 -25.25 15.97
C LEU A 202 -6.80 -24.46 17.17
N ASN A 203 -5.75 -24.97 17.82
CA ASN A 203 -5.10 -24.31 18.95
C ASN A 203 -3.84 -23.52 18.55
N GLU A 204 -3.54 -23.40 17.24
CA GLU A 204 -2.43 -22.56 16.77
C GLU A 204 -2.63 -21.11 17.19
N THR A 205 -1.55 -20.46 17.61
CA THR A 205 -1.55 -19.02 17.96
C THR A 205 -1.47 -18.21 16.69
N VAL A 206 -2.38 -17.29 16.52
CA VAL A 206 -2.45 -16.44 15.32
C VAL A 206 -2.79 -14.99 15.69
N ILE A 207 -2.47 -14.07 14.80
CA ILE A 207 -2.89 -12.66 14.86
C ILE A 207 -3.50 -12.28 13.52
N SER A 208 -4.67 -11.63 13.53
CA SER A 208 -5.31 -11.17 12.30
C SER A 208 -5.04 -9.69 12.01
N PRO A 209 -5.11 -9.25 10.73
CA PRO A 209 -5.13 -7.82 10.41
C PRO A 209 -6.24 -7.08 11.17
N ALA A 210 -7.41 -7.71 11.36
CA ALA A 210 -8.54 -7.15 12.10
C ALA A 210 -8.20 -6.92 13.58
N SER A 211 -7.51 -7.87 14.24
CA SER A 211 -7.10 -7.74 15.64
C SER A 211 -6.15 -6.55 15.83
N ILE A 212 -5.19 -6.37 14.92
CA ILE A 212 -4.31 -5.20 14.95
C ILE A 212 -5.09 -3.92 14.70
N PHE A 213 -5.92 -3.88 13.65
CA PHE A 213 -6.70 -2.69 13.28
C PHE A 213 -7.57 -2.18 14.42
N ASN A 214 -8.19 -3.11 15.16
CA ASN A 214 -9.09 -2.82 16.28
C ASN A 214 -8.36 -2.63 17.62
N SER A 215 -7.03 -2.67 17.64
CA SER A 215 -6.26 -2.49 18.87
C SER A 215 -6.61 -1.14 19.54
N PRO A 216 -6.93 -1.12 20.85
CA PRO A 216 -7.23 0.09 21.59
C PRO A 216 -6.02 1.02 21.70
N LEU A 217 -4.82 0.54 21.38
CA LEU A 217 -3.59 1.33 21.38
C LEU A 217 -3.47 2.25 20.15
N LEU A 218 -4.32 2.06 19.14
CA LEU A 218 -4.20 2.75 17.84
C LEU A 218 -5.29 3.80 17.63
N ILE A 219 -4.93 4.84 16.86
CA ILE A 219 -5.86 5.81 16.29
C ILE A 219 -5.88 5.67 14.76
N THR A 220 -6.98 6.05 14.13
CA THR A 220 -7.05 6.15 12.68
C THR A 220 -6.42 7.47 12.23
N VAL A 221 -5.43 7.38 11.32
CA VAL A 221 -4.80 8.55 10.68
C VAL A 221 -5.63 8.98 9.47
N THR A 222 -6.01 8.02 8.63
CA THR A 222 -6.86 8.21 7.47
C THR A 222 -7.48 6.88 7.04
N SER A 223 -8.61 6.96 6.35
CA SER A 223 -9.25 5.85 5.65
C SER A 223 -9.97 6.39 4.43
N ASN A 224 -10.01 5.63 3.35
CA ASN A 224 -10.81 5.91 2.15
C ASN A 224 -11.78 4.77 1.82
N TYR A 225 -12.09 3.92 2.82
CA TYR A 225 -13.16 2.94 2.77
C TYR A 225 -14.51 3.62 2.88
#